data_40a0434fb25ee4116ed805a9f6bf72e7
#
_entry.id   40a0434fb25ee4116ed805a9f6bf72e7
#
_cell.length_a   1.000
_cell.length_b   1.000
_cell.length_c   1.000
_cell.angle_alpha   90.00
_cell.angle_beta   90.00
_cell.angle_gamma   90.00
#
_symmetry.space_group_name_H-M   'P 1'
#
loop_
_entity.id
_entity.type
_entity.pdbx_description
1 polymer ?
#
loop_
_entity_poly.entity_id
_entity_poly.type
_entity_poly.pdbx_seq_one_letter_code
_entity_poly.pdbx_strand_id
1 'polypeptide(L)'
;MPEINVTVQNRITAAAGHPEIVCGNSDYAVTFAFDAEWDAYPVKTVRAVWRDLDTGERCCTELLFEGSRVELPPFYRTNQILLGVYAGDIRTTVPVRIPCCAGICGDAVHPDPPPDIYTQLLRYQERLLTEQTCAGSAAEFSQGTAGISGTPMNEEAI
;
A
#
# COMPACT_ATOMS: atom_id res chain seq x y z
N MET A 1 -16.41 5.60 1.44
CA MET A 1 -15.37 5.09 0.53
C MET A 1 -15.84 3.78 -0.06
N PRO A 2 -16.12 3.72 -1.36
CA PRO A 2 -16.54 2.49 -2.01
C PRO A 2 -15.38 1.47 -1.99
N GLU A 3 -15.69 0.25 -1.62
CA GLU A 3 -14.73 -0.82 -1.48
C GLU A 3 -14.98 -1.91 -2.53
N ILE A 4 -13.93 -2.27 -3.24
CA ILE A 4 -13.95 -3.30 -4.27
C ILE A 4 -13.32 -4.56 -3.68
N ASN A 5 -14.09 -5.62 -3.56
CA ASN A 5 -13.59 -6.89 -3.05
C ASN A 5 -13.08 -7.77 -4.20
N VAL A 6 -11.84 -8.20 -4.11
CA VAL A 6 -11.15 -9.01 -5.12
C VAL A 6 -10.58 -10.26 -4.47
N THR A 7 -10.86 -11.41 -5.05
CA THR A 7 -10.21 -12.67 -4.66
C THR A 7 -9.03 -12.96 -5.58
N VAL A 8 -7.96 -13.50 -5.02
CA VAL A 8 -6.79 -13.98 -5.77
C VAL A 8 -6.56 -15.43 -5.41
N GLN A 9 -6.93 -16.32 -6.31
CA GLN A 9 -6.80 -17.77 -6.15
C GLN A 9 -6.08 -18.37 -7.35
N ASN A 10 -5.08 -19.19 -7.11
CA ASN A 10 -4.28 -19.81 -8.17
C ASN A 10 -3.76 -18.77 -9.18
N ARG A 11 -3.37 -17.60 -8.69
CA ARG A 11 -2.87 -16.45 -9.49
C ARG A 11 -3.90 -15.86 -10.46
N ILE A 12 -5.18 -16.11 -10.23
CA ILE A 12 -6.29 -15.52 -10.98
C ILE A 12 -7.01 -14.54 -10.08
N THR A 13 -7.16 -13.29 -10.54
CA THR A 13 -7.91 -12.25 -9.83
C THR A 13 -9.35 -12.19 -10.33
N ALA A 14 -10.27 -12.09 -9.40
CA ALA A 14 -11.70 -11.97 -9.69
C ALA A 14 -12.36 -10.99 -8.71
N ALA A 15 -13.15 -10.07 -9.23
CA ALA A 15 -13.92 -9.14 -8.40
C ALA A 15 -15.25 -9.76 -7.96
N ALA A 16 -15.64 -9.49 -6.73
CA ALA A 16 -16.96 -9.84 -6.22
C ALA A 16 -18.00 -8.83 -6.72
N GLY A 17 -19.12 -9.31 -7.19
CA GLY A 17 -20.17 -8.46 -7.75
C GLY A 17 -19.77 -7.86 -9.11
N HIS A 18 -20.28 -6.68 -9.37
CA HIS A 18 -20.00 -5.92 -10.60
C HIS A 18 -19.49 -4.52 -10.21
N PRO A 19 -18.25 -4.41 -9.69
CA PRO A 19 -17.73 -3.12 -9.30
C PRO A 19 -17.52 -2.23 -10.52
N GLU A 20 -17.84 -0.96 -10.36
CA GLU A 20 -17.59 0.08 -11.36
C GLU A 20 -16.83 1.24 -10.69
N ILE A 21 -15.90 1.84 -11.42
CA ILE A 21 -15.18 3.03 -10.99
C ILE A 21 -15.72 4.23 -11.76
N VAL A 22 -16.05 5.29 -11.06
CA VAL A 22 -16.36 6.57 -11.68
C VAL A 22 -15.06 7.37 -11.81
N CYS A 23 -14.68 7.67 -13.05
CA CYS A 23 -13.47 8.43 -13.32
C CYS A 23 -13.46 9.79 -12.60
N GLY A 24 -12.28 10.20 -12.15
CA GLY A 24 -12.08 11.45 -11.42
C GLY A 24 -12.25 11.34 -9.90
N ASN A 25 -12.74 10.23 -9.37
CA ASN A 25 -12.86 10.01 -7.93
C ASN A 25 -11.61 9.29 -7.38
N SER A 26 -11.12 9.74 -6.24
CA SER A 26 -9.91 9.24 -5.58
C SER A 26 -10.16 8.41 -4.33
N ASP A 27 -11.41 8.02 -4.09
CA ASP A 27 -11.82 7.38 -2.83
C ASP A 27 -12.12 5.89 -2.94
N TYR A 28 -11.69 5.25 -4.01
CA TYR A 28 -11.84 3.79 -4.17
C TYR A 28 -10.73 3.03 -3.44
N ALA A 29 -11.12 2.02 -2.68
CA ALA A 29 -10.19 1.06 -2.10
C ALA A 29 -10.48 -0.34 -2.62
N VAL A 30 -9.41 -1.15 -2.72
CA VAL A 30 -9.52 -2.57 -3.06
C VAL A 30 -9.09 -3.39 -1.86
N THR A 31 -9.92 -4.35 -1.48
CA THR A 31 -9.60 -5.35 -0.47
C THR A 31 -9.45 -6.70 -1.14
N PHE A 32 -8.28 -7.29 -0.98
CA PHE A 32 -7.92 -8.58 -1.56
C PHE A 32 -8.13 -9.71 -0.56
N ALA A 33 -8.71 -10.80 -1.03
CA ALA A 33 -8.67 -12.08 -0.33
C ALA A 33 -7.69 -13.00 -1.07
N PHE A 34 -6.54 -13.22 -0.48
CA PHE A 34 -5.47 -14.03 -1.02
C PHE A 34 -5.57 -15.48 -0.57
N ASP A 35 -5.12 -16.42 -1.40
CA ASP A 35 -4.89 -17.80 -0.97
C ASP A 35 -3.55 -17.93 -0.20
N ALA A 36 -3.29 -19.11 0.36
CA ALA A 36 -2.14 -19.36 1.22
C ALA A 36 -0.77 -19.14 0.56
N GLU A 37 -0.70 -19.18 -0.78
CA GLU A 37 0.54 -18.91 -1.53
C GLU A 37 1.11 -17.52 -1.23
N TRP A 38 0.24 -16.56 -0.88
CA TRP A 38 0.60 -15.16 -0.63
C TRP A 38 1.04 -14.87 0.80
N ASP A 39 0.89 -15.81 1.72
CA ASP A 39 1.24 -15.63 3.14
C ASP A 39 2.74 -15.37 3.36
N ALA A 40 3.58 -15.86 2.45
CA ALA A 40 5.01 -15.61 2.46
C ALA A 40 5.40 -14.16 2.08
N TYR A 41 4.46 -13.38 1.55
CA TYR A 41 4.71 -12.05 1.01
C TYR A 41 3.86 -11.00 1.72
N PRO A 42 4.32 -10.44 2.85
CA PRO A 42 3.57 -9.42 3.58
C PRO A 42 3.38 -8.12 2.78
N VAL A 43 4.36 -7.80 1.94
CA VAL A 43 4.32 -6.64 1.05
C VAL A 43 4.07 -7.09 -0.38
N LYS A 44 3.09 -6.48 -1.01
CA LYS A 44 2.65 -6.82 -2.36
C LYS A 44 2.57 -5.55 -3.20
N THR A 45 2.55 -5.73 -4.50
CA THR A 45 2.37 -4.62 -5.45
C THR A 45 1.12 -4.88 -6.27
N VAL A 46 0.21 -3.92 -6.27
CA VAL A 46 -0.91 -3.89 -7.20
C VAL A 46 -0.51 -3.10 -8.44
N ARG A 47 -0.84 -3.63 -9.59
CA ARG A 47 -0.65 -2.98 -10.89
C ARG A 47 -1.99 -2.77 -11.56
N ALA A 48 -2.27 -1.52 -11.88
CA ALA A 48 -3.42 -1.15 -12.70
C ALA A 48 -2.93 -0.72 -14.08
N VAL A 49 -3.55 -1.25 -15.11
CA VAL A 49 -3.24 -0.93 -16.51
C VAL A 49 -4.52 -0.50 -17.20
N TRP A 50 -4.45 0.58 -17.95
CA TRP A 50 -5.58 1.09 -18.73
C TRP A 50 -5.10 1.71 -20.04
N ARG A 51 -6.05 2.05 -20.89
CA ARG A 51 -5.79 2.80 -22.12
C ARG A 51 -6.46 4.16 -22.02
N ASP A 52 -5.70 5.21 -22.28
CA ASP A 52 -6.24 6.56 -22.41
C ASP A 52 -7.09 6.62 -23.70
N LEU A 53 -8.35 7.03 -23.60
CA LEU A 53 -9.28 7.06 -24.71
C LEU A 53 -9.01 8.20 -25.71
N ASP A 54 -8.35 9.26 -25.26
CA ASP A 54 -8.03 10.40 -26.11
C ASP A 54 -6.77 10.16 -26.95
N THR A 55 -5.72 9.65 -26.31
CA THR A 55 -4.42 9.41 -26.94
C THR A 55 -4.26 8.00 -27.50
N GLY A 56 -5.03 7.03 -26.97
CA GLY A 56 -4.86 5.62 -27.28
C GLY A 56 -3.65 4.98 -26.59
N GLU A 57 -2.91 5.72 -25.79
CA GLU A 57 -1.73 5.22 -25.08
C GLU A 57 -2.09 4.25 -23.96
N ARG A 58 -1.22 3.29 -23.76
CA ARG A 58 -1.30 2.37 -22.60
C ARG A 58 -0.66 3.02 -21.39
N CYS A 59 -1.44 3.18 -20.35
CA CYS A 59 -1.01 3.72 -19.08
C CYS A 59 -0.94 2.61 -18.02
N CYS A 60 -0.07 2.75 -17.04
CA CYS A 60 -0.03 1.87 -15.89
C CYS A 60 0.37 2.63 -14.63
N THR A 61 -0.06 2.13 -13.50
CA THR A 61 0.41 2.56 -12.18
C THR A 61 0.65 1.35 -11.31
N GLU A 62 1.61 1.46 -10.42
CA GLU A 62 1.97 0.41 -9.46
C GLU A 62 1.96 1.01 -8.06
N LEU A 63 1.31 0.31 -7.14
CA LEU A 63 1.19 0.71 -5.75
C LEU A 63 1.66 -0.41 -4.84
N LEU A 64 2.61 -0.08 -3.98
CA LEU A 64 3.07 -0.97 -2.93
C LEU A 64 2.08 -0.94 -1.77
N PHE A 65 1.71 -2.10 -1.24
CA PHE A 65 0.84 -2.19 -0.09
C PHE A 65 1.21 -3.38 0.81
N GLU A 66 0.85 -3.24 2.05
CA GLU A 66 1.01 -4.28 3.07
C GLU A 66 -0.37 -4.82 3.47
N GLY A 67 -0.44 -6.11 3.74
CA GLY A 67 -1.70 -6.75 4.09
C GLY A 67 -2.60 -7.01 2.89
N SER A 68 -3.85 -6.59 2.98
CA SER A 68 -4.90 -6.95 2.01
C SER A 68 -5.62 -5.76 1.37
N ARG A 69 -5.35 -4.54 1.81
CA ARG A 69 -6.11 -3.35 1.37
C ARG A 69 -5.18 -2.32 0.73
N VAL A 70 -5.61 -1.76 -0.39
CA VAL A 70 -4.91 -0.68 -1.08
C VAL A 70 -5.90 0.38 -1.57
N GLU A 71 -5.52 1.65 -1.49
CA GLU A 71 -6.28 2.76 -2.06
C GLU A 71 -5.84 2.99 -3.50
N LEU A 72 -6.80 3.10 -4.40
CA LEU A 72 -6.53 3.35 -5.81
C LEU A 72 -6.42 4.85 -6.09
N PRO A 73 -5.52 5.27 -6.98
CA PRO A 73 -5.52 6.62 -7.49
C PRO A 73 -6.76 6.86 -8.37
N PRO A 74 -7.13 8.12 -8.61
CA PRO A 74 -8.19 8.40 -9.57
C PRO A 74 -7.74 8.04 -11.00
N PHE A 75 -8.68 7.52 -11.78
CA PHE A 75 -8.48 7.21 -13.19
C PHE A 75 -9.23 8.22 -14.06
N TYR A 76 -8.69 8.50 -15.22
CA TYR A 76 -9.24 9.47 -16.16
C TYR A 76 -9.24 8.90 -17.57
N ARG A 77 -10.18 9.35 -18.40
CA ARG A 77 -10.25 9.05 -19.84
C ARG A 77 -10.06 7.57 -20.17
N THR A 78 -10.71 6.72 -19.38
CA THR A 78 -10.70 5.28 -19.62
C THR A 78 -12.07 4.68 -19.37
N ASN A 79 -12.36 3.57 -20.04
CA ASN A 79 -13.60 2.83 -19.87
C ASN A 79 -13.41 1.54 -19.07
N GLN A 80 -12.17 1.19 -18.75
CA GLN A 80 -11.84 0.02 -17.93
C GLN A 80 -10.40 0.08 -17.42
N ILE A 81 -10.17 -0.56 -16.30
CA ILE A 81 -8.83 -0.89 -15.81
C ILE A 81 -8.65 -2.40 -15.73
N LEU A 82 -7.44 -2.86 -15.94
CA LEU A 82 -7.00 -4.21 -15.64
C LEU A 82 -6.19 -4.15 -14.35
N LEU A 83 -6.63 -4.88 -13.32
CA LEU A 83 -6.02 -4.88 -12.01
C LEU A 83 -5.42 -6.24 -11.71
N GLY A 84 -4.15 -6.29 -11.40
CA GLY A 84 -3.43 -7.49 -10.99
C GLY A 84 -2.51 -7.23 -9.82
N VAL A 85 -2.01 -8.29 -9.20
CA VAL A 85 -1.09 -8.22 -8.05
C VAL A 85 0.11 -9.09 -8.33
N TYR A 86 1.26 -8.67 -7.84
CA TYR A 86 2.48 -9.49 -7.82
C TYR A 86 3.27 -9.28 -6.52
N ALA A 87 4.09 -10.25 -6.15
CA ALA A 87 4.98 -10.18 -5.01
C ALA A 87 6.07 -11.26 -5.11
N GLY A 88 7.31 -10.94 -4.83
CA GLY A 88 8.40 -11.89 -4.82
C GLY A 88 8.49 -12.76 -6.08
N ASP A 89 8.37 -14.06 -5.92
CA ASP A 89 8.43 -15.03 -7.03
C ASP A 89 7.13 -15.10 -7.85
N ILE A 90 6.03 -14.56 -7.31
CA ILE A 90 4.77 -14.43 -8.05
C ILE A 90 4.84 -13.18 -8.91
N ARG A 91 5.37 -13.32 -10.12
CA ARG A 91 5.69 -12.20 -11.01
C ARG A 91 4.48 -11.58 -11.70
N THR A 92 3.37 -12.30 -11.76
CA THR A 92 2.15 -11.86 -12.43
C THR A 92 0.94 -12.67 -11.99
N THR A 93 -0.21 -12.05 -12.08
CA THR A 93 -1.52 -12.71 -11.95
C THR A 93 -2.34 -12.46 -13.21
N VAL A 94 -3.35 -13.28 -13.46
CA VAL A 94 -4.37 -12.97 -14.46
C VAL A 94 -5.20 -11.81 -13.92
N PRO A 95 -5.21 -10.64 -14.60
CA PRO A 95 -5.86 -9.46 -14.05
C PRO A 95 -7.39 -9.54 -14.09
N VAL A 96 -8.03 -8.88 -13.16
CA VAL A 96 -9.46 -8.61 -13.22
C VAL A 96 -9.72 -7.33 -14.01
N ARG A 97 -10.80 -7.33 -14.79
CA ARG A 97 -11.28 -6.16 -15.52
C ARG A 97 -12.33 -5.44 -14.68
N ILE A 98 -12.12 -4.15 -14.42
CA ILE A 98 -13.05 -3.30 -13.72
C ILE A 98 -13.49 -2.18 -14.67
N PRO A 99 -14.80 -2.09 -14.99
CA PRO A 99 -15.34 -1.03 -15.82
C PRO A 99 -15.15 0.34 -15.17
N CYS A 100 -14.91 1.35 -15.99
CA CYS A 100 -14.82 2.74 -15.58
C CYS A 100 -15.86 3.57 -16.34
N CYS A 101 -16.56 4.42 -15.61
CA CYS A 101 -17.57 5.33 -16.17
C CYS A 101 -17.07 6.78 -16.09
N ALA A 102 -17.42 7.58 -17.09
CA ALA A 102 -17.09 9.01 -17.05
C ALA A 102 -17.84 9.73 -15.93
N GLY A 103 -17.15 10.56 -15.17
CA GLY A 103 -17.74 11.43 -14.17
C GLY A 103 -18.47 12.64 -14.79
N ILE A 104 -19.40 13.22 -14.08
CA ILE A 104 -20.16 14.39 -14.53
C ILE A 104 -19.29 15.64 -14.69
N CYS A 105 -18.21 15.73 -13.92
CA CYS A 105 -17.28 16.87 -13.95
C CYS A 105 -16.24 16.77 -15.07
N GLY A 106 -16.23 15.68 -15.84
CA GLY A 106 -15.22 15.43 -16.85
C GLY A 106 -13.80 15.29 -16.30
N ASP A 107 -12.84 15.39 -17.18
CA ASP A 107 -11.39 15.21 -16.89
C ASP A 107 -10.68 16.53 -16.59
N ALA A 108 -11.37 17.51 -16.02
CA ALA A 108 -10.87 18.88 -15.88
C ALA A 108 -9.70 19.03 -14.89
N VAL A 109 -9.49 18.07 -13.99
CA VAL A 109 -8.40 18.11 -12.99
C VAL A 109 -7.67 16.77 -13.02
N HIS A 110 -6.41 16.81 -13.40
CA HIS A 110 -5.50 15.68 -13.25
C HIS A 110 -4.70 15.86 -11.97
N PRO A 111 -4.90 15.02 -10.94
CA PRO A 111 -3.97 14.98 -9.82
C PRO A 111 -2.62 14.47 -10.29
N ASP A 112 -1.59 14.81 -9.56
CA ASP A 112 -0.26 14.26 -9.80
C ASP A 112 -0.31 12.72 -9.76
N PRO A 113 0.41 12.03 -10.64
CA PRO A 113 0.50 10.58 -10.60
C PRO A 113 1.12 10.13 -9.26
N PRO A 114 0.76 8.95 -8.76
CA PRO A 114 1.41 8.42 -7.57
C PRO A 114 2.93 8.28 -7.81
N PRO A 115 3.75 8.38 -6.76
CA PRO A 115 5.18 8.19 -6.88
C PRO A 115 5.50 6.83 -7.53
N ASP A 116 6.59 6.77 -8.27
CA ASP A 116 7.06 5.49 -8.81
C ASP A 116 7.34 4.46 -7.70
N ILE A 117 7.41 3.21 -8.08
CA ILE A 117 7.55 2.10 -7.12
C ILE A 117 8.85 2.21 -6.29
N TYR A 118 9.91 2.76 -6.87
CA TYR A 118 11.16 2.97 -6.17
C TYR A 118 11.02 3.98 -5.03
N THR A 119 10.36 5.10 -5.30
CA THR A 119 10.04 6.12 -4.28
C THR A 119 9.12 5.57 -3.20
N GLN A 120 8.14 4.74 -3.56
CA GLN A 120 7.27 4.06 -2.59
C GLN A 120 8.05 3.10 -1.69
N LEU A 121 8.99 2.34 -2.24
CA LEU A 121 9.88 1.45 -1.49
C LEU A 121 10.77 2.20 -0.52
N LEU A 122 11.37 3.31 -0.94
CA LEU A 122 12.19 4.15 -0.05
C LEU A 122 11.37 4.68 1.12
N ARG A 123 10.17 5.19 0.90
CA ARG A 123 9.28 5.68 1.97
C ARG A 123 8.86 4.57 2.92
N TYR A 124 8.61 3.38 2.40
CA TYR A 124 8.31 2.21 3.21
C TYR A 124 9.49 1.84 4.12
N GLN A 125 10.69 1.82 3.57
CA GLN A 125 11.93 1.53 4.30
C GLN A 125 12.20 2.57 5.40
N GLU A 126 12.04 3.87 5.12
CA GLU A 126 12.17 4.94 6.08
C GLU A 126 11.17 4.80 7.24
N ARG A 127 9.91 4.42 6.94
CA ARG A 127 8.90 4.17 7.97
C ARG A 127 9.31 3.03 8.91
N LEU A 128 9.78 1.90 8.37
CA LEU A 128 10.24 0.76 9.16
C LEU A 128 11.42 1.13 10.06
N LEU A 129 12.38 1.90 9.56
CA LEU A 129 13.52 2.37 10.34
C LEU A 129 13.07 3.30 11.48
N THR A 130 12.10 4.18 11.24
CA THR A 130 11.54 5.07 12.26
C THR A 130 10.80 4.30 13.35
N GLU A 131 10.01 3.30 12.98
CA GLU A 131 9.31 2.42 13.94
C GLU A 131 10.29 1.65 14.81
N GLN A 132 11.39 1.13 14.26
CA GLN A 132 12.44 0.44 15.00
C GLN A 132 13.17 1.38 15.96
N THR A 133 13.45 2.61 15.57
CA THR A 133 14.11 3.60 16.42
C THR A 133 13.22 4.01 17.60
N CYS A 134 11.92 4.19 17.39
CA CYS A 134 10.97 4.46 18.48
C CYS A 134 10.84 3.30 19.46
N ALA A 135 10.85 2.06 18.98
CA ALA A 135 10.84 0.87 19.83
C ALA A 135 12.14 0.70 20.63
N GLY A 136 13.30 1.02 20.05
CA GLY A 136 14.60 1.00 20.70
C GLY A 136 14.72 2.02 21.84
N SER A 137 14.25 3.24 21.66
CA SER A 137 14.31 4.29 22.67
C SER A 137 13.40 4.01 23.89
N ALA A 138 12.30 3.31 23.70
CA ALA A 138 11.43 2.88 24.80
C ALA A 138 12.06 1.77 25.67
N ALA A 139 12.91 0.94 25.10
CA ALA A 139 13.61 -0.13 25.82
C ALA A 139 14.80 0.39 26.66
N GLU A 140 15.46 1.44 26.23
CA GLU A 140 16.57 2.06 27.00
C GLU A 140 16.11 2.85 28.21
N PHE A 141 14.89 3.35 28.24
CA PHE A 141 14.37 4.14 29.38
C PHE A 141 14.01 3.31 30.62
N SER A 142 13.90 1.99 30.52
CA SER A 142 13.55 1.12 31.61
C SER A 142 14.73 0.52 32.39
N GLN A 143 15.97 0.78 31.97
CA GLN A 143 17.18 0.30 32.66
C GLN A 143 17.93 1.37 33.48
N GLY A 144 17.40 2.59 33.58
CA GLY A 144 18.08 3.74 34.17
C GLY A 144 17.79 4.05 35.65
N THR A 145 17.18 3.17 36.41
CA THR A 145 16.96 3.40 37.85
C THR A 145 17.34 2.18 38.71
N ALA A 146 18.59 1.81 38.68
CA ALA A 146 19.14 0.91 39.70
C ALA A 146 20.34 1.58 40.36
N GLY A 147 20.06 2.20 41.52
CA GLY A 147 20.95 2.20 42.70
C GLY A 147 22.22 3.00 42.63
N ILE A 148 22.14 4.27 43.05
CA ILE A 148 23.27 4.86 43.79
C ILE A 148 22.83 4.92 45.23
N SER A 149 23.12 3.87 46.00
CA SER A 149 23.18 3.95 47.47
C SER A 149 24.60 4.39 47.78
N GLY A 150 24.81 5.67 47.95
CA GLY A 150 26.02 6.22 48.53
C GLY A 150 26.04 5.89 50.00
N THR A 151 26.99 5.08 50.43
CA THR A 151 27.32 4.87 51.82
C THR A 151 28.04 6.11 52.34
N PRO A 152 27.62 6.75 53.43
CA PRO A 152 28.42 7.81 54.04
C PRO A 152 29.62 7.17 54.72
N MET A 153 30.79 7.56 54.36
CA MET A 153 32.03 7.32 55.11
C MET A 153 32.02 8.16 56.34
N ASN A 154 31.99 7.52 57.47
CA ASN A 154 32.25 8.13 58.75
C ASN A 154 33.76 8.36 58.87
N GLU A 155 34.18 9.60 58.93
CA GLU A 155 35.55 9.98 59.23
C GLU A 155 35.57 10.35 60.69
N GLU A 156 36.07 9.48 61.59
CA GLU A 156 36.51 9.82 62.92
C GLU A 156 37.98 10.25 62.85
N ALA A 157 38.18 11.50 63.10
CA ALA A 157 39.49 12.06 63.34
C ALA A 157 39.83 12.04 64.83
N ILE A 158 41.01 11.58 65.13
CA ILE A 158 41.77 11.91 66.35
C ILE A 158 43.02 12.63 65.97
#